data_33c2e4ab2cda37c9a51456d3f589c80f
#
_entry.id   33c2e4ab2cda37c9a51456d3f589c80f
#
_cell.length_a   1.000
_cell.length_b   1.000
_cell.length_c   1.000
_cell.angle_alpha   90.00
_cell.angle_beta   90.00
_cell.angle_gamma   90.00
#
_symmetry.space_group_name_H-M   'P 1'
#
loop_
_entity.id
_entity.type
_entity.pdbx_description
1 polymer ?
#
loop_
_entity_poly.entity_id
_entity_poly.type
_entity_poly.pdbx_seq_one_letter_code
_entity_poly.pdbx_strand_id
1 'polypeptide(L)'
;MWKIVSQRNRYVATGFSFARRTFLSDAYQCRDAWNARLATPILEKINLETLYYDLEQRFQQKQKISAIDIDIYANKLVDDTHIEEIAEFLYKFRLTEETSNTLDSTHHAVVRNYLDHKCYGQLLEVLNNRIGYGVFLDDYSANLTLDQLIKEKEFRHAARVATLLALQEDFSNPITRALSLYSCYRYAKTPDAEHFDDLTPVQQEVTEGEGQKKKKKEEIKVRVKFLRNEFFDDHFDLTDSQLLLGKTFVELGRSYGGASSPIGASCELLGLAMYKKYDQAIAYVKENAGKGLNEEALQMLRNTLEKEDNKEDEKYVAFGEVVDKIEASMKLNKESFEKLILDEVNKTVSSHEKQQIEGQAKLYSDWCNVRQQRLDEEFNRMQRAKRLKELEQLALDMEKEEQKLWFFENEDKIDLQIDSKQVYYPKRWFGKKKKPRTVDVDYVPPEVRQRN
;
A
#
# COMPACT_ATOMS: atom_id res chain seq x y z
N MET A 1 -37.95 -54.58 11.30
CA MET A 1 -38.34 -53.18 11.04
C MET A 1 -38.18 -52.40 12.32
N TRP A 2 -37.04 -51.82 12.54
CA TRP A 2 -36.77 -50.97 13.73
C TRP A 2 -36.38 -49.60 13.22
N LYS A 3 -37.20 -48.57 13.50
CA LYS A 3 -36.91 -47.16 13.26
C LYS A 3 -36.10 -46.64 14.45
N ILE A 4 -34.83 -46.32 14.18
CA ILE A 4 -34.02 -45.60 15.15
C ILE A 4 -34.30 -44.09 14.95
N VAL A 5 -35.04 -43.52 15.91
CA VAL A 5 -35.23 -42.07 15.99
C VAL A 5 -33.99 -41.48 16.66
N SER A 6 -33.16 -40.84 15.89
CA SER A 6 -32.02 -40.04 16.39
C SER A 6 -32.56 -38.74 16.98
N GLN A 7 -32.64 -38.68 18.31
CA GLN A 7 -32.82 -37.41 19.03
C GLN A 7 -31.53 -36.59 18.92
N ARG A 8 -31.51 -35.56 18.09
CA ARG A 8 -30.51 -34.52 18.09
C ARG A 8 -30.75 -33.65 19.33
N ASN A 9 -29.96 -33.85 20.39
CA ASN A 9 -29.79 -32.93 21.49
C ASN A 9 -29.27 -31.59 20.94
N ARG A 10 -30.18 -30.61 20.80
CA ARG A 10 -29.79 -29.22 20.66
C ARG A 10 -29.33 -28.70 22.02
N TYR A 11 -28.04 -28.75 22.29
CA TYR A 11 -27.45 -27.90 23.31
C TYR A 11 -27.58 -26.47 22.83
N VAL A 12 -28.59 -25.76 23.31
CA VAL A 12 -28.62 -24.29 23.28
C VAL A 12 -27.55 -23.87 24.26
N ALA A 13 -26.36 -23.65 23.79
CA ALA A 13 -25.35 -22.94 24.54
C ALA A 13 -25.83 -21.49 24.66
N THR A 14 -26.49 -21.18 25.77
CA THR A 14 -26.63 -19.80 26.22
C THR A 14 -25.26 -19.35 26.70
N GLY A 15 -24.37 -19.13 25.75
CA GLY A 15 -23.14 -18.38 25.96
C GLY A 15 -23.58 -16.97 26.31
N PHE A 16 -23.43 -16.56 27.56
CA PHE A 16 -23.32 -15.16 27.89
C PHE A 16 -22.14 -14.61 27.05
N SER A 17 -22.42 -14.10 25.89
CA SER A 17 -21.55 -13.21 25.16
C SER A 17 -21.37 -12.01 26.07
N PHE A 18 -20.28 -11.96 26.84
CA PHE A 18 -19.80 -10.70 27.35
C PHE A 18 -19.66 -9.81 26.12
N ALA A 19 -20.58 -8.86 25.98
CA ALA A 19 -20.51 -7.88 24.91
C ALA A 19 -19.14 -7.21 25.04
N ARG A 20 -18.20 -7.62 24.16
CA ARG A 20 -16.89 -6.98 24.07
C ARG A 20 -17.20 -5.53 23.75
N ARG A 21 -16.83 -4.61 24.63
CA ARG A 21 -17.05 -3.19 24.42
C ARG A 21 -16.33 -2.79 23.14
N THR A 22 -17.10 -2.52 22.11
CA THR A 22 -16.64 -1.95 20.87
C THR A 22 -16.80 -0.45 20.96
N PHE A 23 -15.86 0.31 20.45
CA PHE A 23 -16.01 1.75 20.39
C PHE A 23 -16.98 2.13 19.26
N LEU A 24 -16.81 1.50 18.09
CA LEU A 24 -17.69 1.70 16.96
C LEU A 24 -18.89 0.75 17.02
N SER A 25 -20.05 1.21 16.58
CA SER A 25 -21.24 0.37 16.46
C SER A 25 -21.12 -0.60 15.29
N ASP A 26 -21.90 -1.70 15.31
CA ASP A 26 -21.95 -2.62 14.18
C ASP A 26 -22.47 -1.95 12.90
N ALA A 27 -23.25 -0.86 13.03
CA ALA A 27 -23.70 -0.05 11.90
C ALA A 27 -22.53 0.65 11.16
N TYR A 28 -21.44 0.95 11.86
CA TYR A 28 -20.24 1.54 11.24
C TYR A 28 -19.62 0.64 10.18
N GLN A 29 -19.81 -0.66 10.26
CA GLN A 29 -19.29 -1.58 9.24
C GLN A 29 -19.99 -1.44 7.88
N CYS A 30 -21.16 -0.79 7.81
CA CYS A 30 -21.93 -0.58 6.57
C CYS A 30 -22.06 -1.84 5.71
N ARG A 31 -22.25 -3.02 6.33
CA ARG A 31 -22.18 -4.33 5.65
C ARG A 31 -23.16 -4.43 4.48
N ASP A 32 -24.39 -3.92 4.65
CA ASP A 32 -25.42 -3.99 3.61
C ASP A 32 -25.01 -3.17 2.38
N ALA A 33 -24.56 -1.95 2.60
CA ALA A 33 -24.08 -1.07 1.53
C ALA A 33 -22.81 -1.63 0.86
N TRP A 34 -21.92 -2.24 1.63
CA TRP A 34 -20.73 -2.91 1.11
C TRP A 34 -21.09 -4.13 0.27
N ASN A 35 -21.98 -4.98 0.75
CA ASN A 35 -22.38 -6.21 0.05
C ASN A 35 -23.21 -5.91 -1.20
N ALA A 36 -23.93 -4.79 -1.24
CA ALA A 36 -24.68 -4.34 -2.42
C ALA A 36 -23.81 -4.21 -3.67
N ARG A 37 -22.48 -4.01 -3.53
CA ARG A 37 -21.54 -3.97 -4.65
C ARG A 37 -21.57 -5.24 -5.50
N LEU A 38 -21.76 -6.40 -4.86
CA LEU A 38 -21.77 -7.71 -5.56
C LEU A 38 -22.95 -7.88 -6.50
N ALA A 39 -24.05 -7.18 -6.23
CA ALA A 39 -25.24 -7.16 -7.08
C ALA A 39 -25.13 -6.18 -8.26
N THR A 40 -24.01 -5.45 -8.38
CA THR A 40 -23.81 -4.56 -9.54
C THR A 40 -23.63 -5.40 -10.82
N PRO A 41 -24.16 -4.93 -11.98
CA PRO A 41 -24.11 -5.69 -13.23
C PRO A 41 -22.71 -6.10 -13.69
N ILE A 42 -21.68 -5.34 -13.29
CA ILE A 42 -20.28 -5.63 -13.60
C ILE A 42 -19.81 -6.82 -12.78
N LEU A 43 -19.94 -6.73 -11.44
CA LEU A 43 -19.40 -7.76 -10.55
C LEU A 43 -20.25 -9.05 -10.57
N GLU A 44 -21.56 -8.97 -10.82
CA GLU A 44 -22.43 -10.12 -10.91
C GLU A 44 -22.01 -11.08 -12.03
N LYS A 45 -21.65 -10.55 -13.21
CA LYS A 45 -21.31 -11.32 -14.40
C LYS A 45 -19.92 -11.95 -14.37
N ILE A 46 -19.05 -11.50 -13.47
CA ILE A 46 -17.66 -11.95 -13.45
C ILE A 46 -17.50 -13.19 -12.58
N ASN A 47 -16.87 -14.21 -13.17
CA ASN A 47 -16.39 -15.37 -12.43
C ASN A 47 -14.95 -15.09 -11.96
N LEU A 48 -14.70 -15.20 -10.65
CA LEU A 48 -13.42 -14.89 -10.03
C LEU A 48 -12.30 -15.80 -10.54
N GLU A 49 -12.55 -17.10 -10.68
CA GLU A 49 -11.54 -18.06 -11.16
C GLU A 49 -11.08 -17.75 -12.58
N THR A 50 -12.05 -17.48 -13.49
CA THR A 50 -11.69 -17.14 -14.88
C THR A 50 -10.90 -15.83 -14.95
N LEU A 51 -11.29 -14.83 -14.16
CA LEU A 51 -10.56 -13.56 -14.08
C LEU A 51 -9.13 -13.76 -13.52
N TYR A 52 -8.98 -14.62 -12.51
CA TYR A 52 -7.67 -14.97 -11.96
C TYR A 52 -6.76 -15.56 -13.04
N TYR A 53 -7.21 -16.58 -13.76
CA TYR A 53 -6.41 -17.19 -14.83
C TYR A 53 -6.07 -16.21 -15.96
N ASP A 54 -7.02 -15.36 -16.35
CA ASP A 54 -6.79 -14.34 -17.37
C ASP A 54 -5.74 -13.32 -16.92
N LEU A 55 -5.81 -12.85 -15.68
CA LEU A 55 -4.83 -11.92 -15.13
C LEU A 55 -3.45 -12.56 -15.03
N GLU A 56 -3.36 -13.77 -14.50
CA GLU A 56 -2.10 -14.50 -14.38
C GLU A 56 -1.46 -14.73 -15.76
N GLN A 57 -2.24 -15.12 -16.76
CA GLN A 57 -1.77 -15.28 -18.13
C GLN A 57 -1.25 -13.97 -18.71
N ARG A 58 -1.96 -12.85 -18.49
CA ARG A 58 -1.54 -11.51 -18.94
C ARG A 58 -0.24 -11.08 -18.25
N PHE A 59 -0.08 -11.34 -16.95
CA PHE A 59 1.18 -11.08 -16.23
C PHE A 59 2.34 -11.89 -16.81
N GLN A 60 2.16 -13.19 -17.05
CA GLN A 60 3.18 -14.05 -17.64
C GLN A 60 3.58 -13.58 -19.05
N GLN A 61 2.62 -13.15 -19.86
CA GLN A 61 2.85 -12.64 -21.21
C GLN A 61 3.34 -11.18 -21.24
N LYS A 62 3.54 -10.56 -20.08
CA LYS A 62 3.89 -9.13 -19.94
C LYS A 62 2.96 -8.20 -20.70
N GLN A 63 1.69 -8.57 -20.77
CA GLN A 63 0.67 -7.73 -21.35
C GLN A 63 0.25 -6.64 -20.37
N LYS A 64 -0.32 -5.58 -20.91
CA LYS A 64 -0.85 -4.48 -20.11
C LYS A 64 -2.05 -4.93 -19.30
N ILE A 65 -2.01 -4.65 -17.99
CA ILE A 65 -3.10 -4.89 -17.06
C ILE A 65 -3.60 -3.53 -16.59
N SER A 66 -4.90 -3.36 -16.58
CA SER A 66 -5.52 -2.13 -16.14
C SER A 66 -5.74 -2.12 -14.63
N ALA A 67 -5.69 -0.94 -14.01
CA ALA A 67 -6.04 -0.77 -12.60
C ALA A 67 -7.48 -1.21 -12.30
N ILE A 68 -8.38 -1.08 -13.28
CA ILE A 68 -9.77 -1.52 -13.14
C ILE A 68 -9.91 -3.05 -13.05
N ASP A 69 -9.03 -3.81 -13.71
CA ASP A 69 -9.04 -5.28 -13.63
C ASP A 69 -8.72 -5.74 -12.20
N ILE A 70 -7.73 -5.09 -11.57
CA ILE A 70 -7.35 -5.36 -10.17
C ILE A 70 -8.45 -4.91 -9.20
N ASP A 71 -9.08 -3.76 -9.46
CA ASP A 71 -10.19 -3.28 -8.63
C ASP A 71 -11.39 -4.24 -8.67
N ILE A 72 -11.74 -4.73 -9.86
CA ILE A 72 -12.81 -5.71 -10.04
C ILE A 72 -12.47 -6.99 -9.27
N TYR A 73 -11.23 -7.49 -9.41
CA TYR A 73 -10.78 -8.69 -8.71
C TYR A 73 -10.88 -8.52 -7.18
N ALA A 74 -10.32 -7.42 -6.63
CA ALA A 74 -10.35 -7.13 -5.20
C ALA A 74 -11.79 -6.99 -4.66
N ASN A 75 -12.68 -6.33 -5.41
CA ASN A 75 -14.07 -6.12 -5.00
C ASN A 75 -14.97 -7.35 -5.18
N LYS A 76 -14.60 -8.29 -6.06
CA LYS A 76 -15.34 -9.56 -6.25
C LYS A 76 -14.95 -10.61 -5.23
N LEU A 77 -13.78 -10.48 -4.61
CA LEU A 77 -13.29 -11.41 -3.60
C LEU A 77 -14.23 -11.41 -2.38
N VAL A 78 -14.69 -12.60 -2.00
CA VAL A 78 -15.56 -12.84 -0.82
C VAL A 78 -15.00 -13.98 0.02
N ASP A 79 -14.35 -14.95 -0.61
CA ASP A 79 -13.84 -16.16 0.03
C ASP A 79 -12.37 -15.99 0.44
N ASP A 80 -11.92 -16.78 1.41
CA ASP A 80 -10.54 -16.78 1.92
C ASP A 80 -9.53 -17.44 0.98
N THR A 81 -10.02 -18.25 0.02
CA THR A 81 -9.18 -19.04 -0.89
C THR A 81 -8.24 -18.22 -1.77
N HIS A 82 -8.56 -16.95 -2.02
CA HIS A 82 -7.82 -16.08 -2.94
C HIS A 82 -7.15 -14.87 -2.26
N ILE A 83 -7.02 -14.91 -0.94
CA ILE A 83 -6.43 -13.78 -0.18
C ILE A 83 -4.93 -13.63 -0.45
N GLU A 84 -4.22 -14.75 -0.59
CA GLU A 84 -2.78 -14.73 -0.88
C GLU A 84 -2.51 -14.25 -2.31
N GLU A 85 -3.37 -14.63 -3.24
CA GLU A 85 -3.26 -14.27 -4.66
C GLU A 85 -3.47 -12.77 -4.89
N ILE A 86 -4.33 -12.11 -4.09
CA ILE A 86 -4.49 -10.66 -4.23
C ILE A 86 -3.22 -9.91 -3.84
N ALA A 87 -2.50 -10.36 -2.81
CA ALA A 87 -1.22 -9.79 -2.44
C ALA A 87 -0.20 -9.95 -3.57
N GLU A 88 -0.14 -11.12 -4.19
CA GLU A 88 0.74 -11.38 -5.33
C GLU A 88 0.39 -10.50 -6.53
N PHE A 89 -0.91 -10.34 -6.84
CA PHE A 89 -1.34 -9.46 -7.93
C PHE A 89 -1.03 -8.00 -7.66
N LEU A 90 -1.23 -7.52 -6.44
CA LEU A 90 -0.85 -6.15 -6.06
C LEU A 90 0.64 -5.92 -6.22
N TYR A 91 1.46 -6.88 -5.79
CA TYR A 91 2.92 -6.80 -5.95
C TYR A 91 3.33 -6.76 -7.43
N LYS A 92 2.78 -7.67 -8.25
CA LYS A 92 3.03 -7.68 -9.70
C LYS A 92 2.53 -6.40 -10.36
N PHE A 93 1.33 -5.94 -10.00
CA PHE A 93 0.72 -4.73 -10.54
C PHE A 93 1.53 -3.48 -10.21
N ARG A 94 2.10 -3.42 -8.99
CA ARG A 94 2.95 -2.31 -8.55
C ARG A 94 4.15 -2.06 -9.48
N LEU A 95 4.62 -3.08 -10.16
CA LEU A 95 5.73 -3.00 -11.13
C LEU A 95 5.27 -2.56 -12.53
N THR A 96 3.98 -2.32 -12.75
CA THR A 96 3.43 -1.91 -14.05
C THR A 96 3.27 -0.40 -14.17
N GLU A 97 3.12 0.10 -15.38
CA GLU A 97 2.90 1.53 -15.68
C GLU A 97 1.57 2.06 -15.11
N GLU A 98 0.56 1.19 -15.00
CA GLU A 98 -0.80 1.55 -14.59
C GLU A 98 -0.97 1.67 -13.07
N THR A 99 0.07 1.44 -12.31
CA THR A 99 0.01 1.48 -10.84
C THR A 99 -0.43 2.84 -10.28
N SER A 100 -0.17 3.95 -11.01
CA SER A 100 -0.63 5.29 -10.61
C SER A 100 -2.15 5.50 -10.75
N ASN A 101 -2.83 4.61 -11.46
CA ASN A 101 -4.27 4.66 -11.71
C ASN A 101 -5.06 3.77 -10.74
N THR A 102 -4.41 3.24 -9.68
CA THR A 102 -5.09 2.44 -8.66
C THR A 102 -6.26 3.21 -8.06
N LEU A 103 -7.39 2.51 -7.86
CA LEU A 103 -8.60 3.11 -7.32
C LEU A 103 -8.63 3.02 -5.79
N ASP A 104 -9.22 4.01 -5.12
CA ASP A 104 -9.41 3.99 -3.66
C ASP A 104 -10.26 2.79 -3.22
N SER A 105 -11.24 2.38 -4.05
CA SER A 105 -12.03 1.17 -3.83
C SER A 105 -11.21 -0.11 -3.76
N THR A 106 -10.08 -0.18 -4.48
CA THR A 106 -9.15 -1.32 -4.43
C THR A 106 -8.50 -1.42 -3.06
N HIS A 107 -7.94 -0.31 -2.55
CA HIS A 107 -7.31 -0.28 -1.22
C HIS A 107 -8.30 -0.69 -0.14
N HIS A 108 -9.49 -0.10 -0.17
CA HIS A 108 -10.56 -0.41 0.78
C HIS A 108 -10.99 -1.88 0.71
N ALA A 109 -11.18 -2.43 -0.50
CA ALA A 109 -11.59 -3.82 -0.69
C ALA A 109 -10.54 -4.80 -0.15
N VAL A 110 -9.26 -4.55 -0.41
CA VAL A 110 -8.15 -5.36 0.09
C VAL A 110 -8.13 -5.38 1.60
N VAL A 111 -8.14 -4.20 2.24
CA VAL A 111 -8.13 -4.09 3.70
C VAL A 111 -9.33 -4.82 4.30
N ARG A 112 -10.52 -4.61 3.73
CA ARG A 112 -11.74 -5.22 4.25
C ARG A 112 -11.76 -6.73 4.11
N ASN A 113 -11.26 -7.28 3.00
CA ASN A 113 -11.15 -8.71 2.81
C ASN A 113 -10.26 -9.35 3.89
N TYR A 114 -9.10 -8.77 4.18
CA TYR A 114 -8.23 -9.25 5.26
C TYR A 114 -8.89 -9.16 6.64
N LEU A 115 -9.67 -8.10 6.91
CA LEU A 115 -10.39 -7.94 8.18
C LEU A 115 -11.51 -8.94 8.34
N ASP A 116 -12.32 -9.16 7.28
CA ASP A 116 -13.45 -10.09 7.30
C ASP A 116 -12.98 -11.54 7.55
N HIS A 117 -11.79 -11.90 7.06
CA HIS A 117 -11.18 -13.22 7.27
C HIS A 117 -10.21 -13.28 8.46
N LYS A 118 -10.03 -12.18 9.22
CA LYS A 118 -9.15 -12.08 10.40
C LYS A 118 -7.67 -12.37 10.11
N CYS A 119 -7.23 -12.13 8.90
CA CYS A 119 -5.84 -12.32 8.47
C CYS A 119 -4.98 -11.09 8.81
N TYR A 120 -4.88 -10.73 10.09
CA TYR A 120 -4.24 -9.48 10.54
C TYR A 120 -2.73 -9.43 10.24
N GLY A 121 -2.04 -10.56 10.36
CA GLY A 121 -0.60 -10.64 10.07
C GLY A 121 -0.30 -10.31 8.60
N GLN A 122 -1.05 -10.92 7.67
CA GLN A 122 -0.91 -10.66 6.23
C GLN A 122 -1.32 -9.23 5.86
N LEU A 123 -2.39 -8.70 6.48
CA LEU A 123 -2.78 -7.29 6.32
C LEU A 123 -1.63 -6.36 6.68
N LEU A 124 -0.99 -6.59 7.83
CA LEU A 124 0.12 -5.75 8.28
C LEU A 124 1.36 -5.90 7.40
N GLU A 125 1.64 -7.09 6.90
CA GLU A 125 2.72 -7.30 5.92
C GLU A 125 2.48 -6.43 4.66
N VAL A 126 1.28 -6.46 4.11
CA VAL A 126 0.90 -5.66 2.95
C VAL A 126 0.98 -4.15 3.26
N LEU A 127 0.49 -3.71 4.42
CA LEU A 127 0.52 -2.30 4.82
C LEU A 127 1.93 -1.80 5.17
N ASN A 128 2.80 -2.64 5.72
CA ASN A 128 4.19 -2.28 6.03
C ASN A 128 5.02 -2.11 4.75
N ASN A 129 4.84 -2.99 3.78
CA ASN A 129 5.56 -2.92 2.51
C ASN A 129 4.78 -2.11 1.46
N ARG A 130 4.57 -0.81 1.76
CA ARG A 130 3.84 0.11 0.88
C ARG A 130 4.46 0.28 -0.50
N ILE A 131 5.79 0.20 -0.59
CA ILE A 131 6.50 0.29 -1.86
C ILE A 131 6.19 -0.92 -2.73
N GLY A 132 6.16 -2.11 -2.14
CA GLY A 132 5.92 -3.36 -2.85
C GLY A 132 4.46 -3.58 -3.25
N TYR A 133 3.52 -3.26 -2.37
CA TYR A 133 2.09 -3.54 -2.62
C TYR A 133 1.28 -2.30 -3.00
N GLY A 134 1.72 -1.11 -2.58
CA GLY A 134 1.05 0.14 -2.91
C GLY A 134 -0.30 0.33 -2.23
N VAL A 135 -0.57 -0.34 -1.10
CA VAL A 135 -1.82 -0.23 -0.35
C VAL A 135 -1.68 0.78 0.77
N PHE A 136 -2.64 1.70 0.86
CA PHE A 136 -2.72 2.72 1.90
C PHE A 136 -4.08 2.66 2.60
N LEU A 137 -4.08 3.00 3.87
CA LEU A 137 -5.31 3.11 4.65
C LEU A 137 -5.93 4.50 4.42
N ASP A 138 -7.23 4.51 4.10
CA ASP A 138 -8.08 5.67 4.26
C ASP A 138 -8.62 5.75 5.69
N ASP A 139 -9.14 6.89 6.10
CA ASP A 139 -9.64 7.09 7.47
C ASP A 139 -10.66 6.05 7.89
N TYR A 140 -11.55 5.68 6.98
CA TYR A 140 -12.62 4.74 7.31
C TYR A 140 -12.08 3.30 7.48
N SER A 141 -11.23 2.84 6.57
CA SER A 141 -10.59 1.51 6.69
C SER A 141 -9.64 1.45 7.88
N ALA A 142 -8.95 2.55 8.19
CA ALA A 142 -8.15 2.68 9.39
C ALA A 142 -8.98 2.52 10.67
N ASN A 143 -10.13 3.19 10.74
CA ASN A 143 -11.05 3.08 11.88
C ASN A 143 -11.60 1.66 12.05
N LEU A 144 -12.00 1.01 10.94
CA LEU A 144 -12.43 -0.39 10.96
C LEU A 144 -11.32 -1.32 11.47
N THR A 145 -10.10 -1.13 10.97
CA THR A 145 -8.95 -1.95 11.35
C THR A 145 -8.60 -1.77 12.82
N LEU A 146 -8.53 -0.53 13.29
CA LEU A 146 -8.23 -0.24 14.69
C LEU A 146 -9.30 -0.78 15.64
N ASP A 147 -10.59 -0.58 15.34
CA ASP A 147 -11.67 -1.08 16.18
C ASP A 147 -11.70 -2.61 16.24
N GLN A 148 -11.46 -3.28 15.10
CA GLN A 148 -11.41 -4.74 15.05
C GLN A 148 -10.23 -5.29 15.86
N LEU A 149 -9.04 -4.71 15.73
CA LEU A 149 -7.84 -5.11 16.50
C LEU A 149 -8.02 -4.83 17.99
N ILE A 150 -8.66 -3.74 18.36
CA ILE A 150 -8.98 -3.43 19.77
C ILE A 150 -9.98 -4.46 20.32
N LYS A 151 -10.98 -4.86 19.55
CA LYS A 151 -11.95 -5.92 19.92
C LYS A 151 -11.27 -7.25 20.22
N GLU A 152 -10.32 -7.63 19.39
CA GLU A 152 -9.55 -8.87 19.56
C GLU A 152 -8.42 -8.73 20.60
N LYS A 153 -8.17 -7.52 21.12
CA LYS A 153 -7.09 -7.16 22.06
C LYS A 153 -5.69 -7.27 21.47
N GLU A 154 -5.59 -7.21 20.16
CA GLU A 154 -4.33 -7.22 19.41
C GLU A 154 -3.71 -5.80 19.41
N PHE A 155 -3.34 -5.31 20.61
CA PHE A 155 -2.85 -3.93 20.76
C PHE A 155 -1.52 -3.67 20.06
N ARG A 156 -0.68 -4.70 19.91
CA ARG A 156 0.56 -4.64 19.14
C ARG A 156 0.27 -4.27 17.69
N HIS A 157 -0.62 -5.02 17.05
CA HIS A 157 -1.02 -4.77 15.66
C HIS A 157 -1.73 -3.42 15.51
N ALA A 158 -2.60 -3.06 16.47
CA ALA A 158 -3.28 -1.77 16.48
C ALA A 158 -2.30 -0.59 16.61
N ALA A 159 -1.30 -0.69 17.49
CA ALA A 159 -0.26 0.33 17.61
C ALA A 159 0.57 0.43 16.33
N ARG A 160 0.87 -0.71 15.66
CA ARG A 160 1.57 -0.69 14.38
C ARG A 160 0.75 0.03 13.29
N VAL A 161 -0.56 -0.21 13.22
CA VAL A 161 -1.44 0.54 12.31
C VAL A 161 -1.40 2.03 12.63
N ALA A 162 -1.46 2.40 13.91
CA ALA A 162 -1.36 3.81 14.32
C ALA A 162 -0.01 4.45 13.91
N THR A 163 1.10 3.71 13.98
CA THR A 163 2.40 4.22 13.48
C THR A 163 2.42 4.40 11.97
N LEU A 164 1.73 3.54 11.21
CA LEU A 164 1.60 3.69 9.75
C LEU A 164 0.76 4.91 9.37
N LEU A 165 -0.28 5.22 10.17
CA LEU A 165 -1.08 6.44 10.00
C LEU A 165 -0.26 7.69 10.34
N ALA A 166 0.54 7.64 11.40
CA ALA A 166 1.45 8.73 11.76
C ALA A 166 2.47 9.03 10.65
N LEU A 167 2.90 8.01 9.89
CA LEU A 167 3.74 8.19 8.70
C LEU A 167 3.06 8.96 7.57
N GLN A 168 1.73 8.96 7.52
CA GLN A 168 0.97 9.76 6.57
C GLN A 168 0.80 11.21 7.03
N GLU A 169 1.19 11.51 8.29
CA GLU A 169 1.06 12.82 8.95
C GLU A 169 -0.38 13.36 8.96
N ASP A 170 -1.36 12.48 8.81
CA ASP A 170 -2.78 12.85 8.76
C ASP A 170 -3.57 12.24 9.92
N PHE A 171 -3.86 13.08 10.90
CA PHE A 171 -4.78 12.83 12.01
C PHE A 171 -5.93 13.83 12.01
N SER A 172 -6.36 14.27 10.84
CA SER A 172 -7.48 15.20 10.67
C SER A 172 -8.81 14.58 11.12
N ASN A 173 -8.97 13.27 10.89
CA ASN A 173 -10.16 12.54 11.32
C ASN A 173 -10.15 12.32 12.85
N PRO A 174 -11.16 12.84 13.58
CA PRO A 174 -11.21 12.74 15.03
C PRO A 174 -11.30 11.30 15.55
N ILE A 175 -12.02 10.40 14.86
CA ILE A 175 -12.17 9.00 15.28
C ILE A 175 -10.86 8.26 15.09
N THR A 176 -10.20 8.41 13.94
CA THR A 176 -8.89 7.80 13.65
C THR A 176 -7.86 8.20 14.70
N ARG A 177 -7.81 9.51 15.01
CA ARG A 177 -6.92 10.05 16.04
C ARG A 177 -7.17 9.46 17.42
N ALA A 178 -8.44 9.37 17.83
CA ALA A 178 -8.82 8.87 19.15
C ALA A 178 -8.53 7.36 19.30
N LEU A 179 -8.85 6.55 18.29
CA LEU A 179 -8.57 5.12 18.29
C LEU A 179 -7.07 4.83 18.24
N SER A 180 -6.30 5.59 17.45
CA SER A 180 -4.84 5.50 17.40
C SER A 180 -4.22 5.81 18.75
N LEU A 181 -4.67 6.87 19.42
CA LEU A 181 -4.20 7.22 20.76
C LEU A 181 -4.47 6.10 21.77
N TYR A 182 -5.67 5.57 21.77
CA TYR A 182 -6.03 4.46 22.68
C TYR A 182 -5.17 3.21 22.41
N SER A 183 -4.96 2.88 21.15
CA SER A 183 -4.16 1.72 20.75
C SER A 183 -2.69 1.85 21.20
N CYS A 184 -2.07 3.01 20.93
CA CYS A 184 -0.70 3.29 21.35
C CYS A 184 -0.56 3.31 22.88
N TYR A 185 -1.52 3.90 23.60
CA TYR A 185 -1.53 3.91 25.06
C TYR A 185 -1.61 2.49 25.64
N ARG A 186 -2.53 1.67 25.14
CA ARG A 186 -2.72 0.28 25.61
C ARG A 186 -1.47 -0.57 25.34
N TYR A 187 -0.85 -0.39 24.20
CA TYR A 187 0.39 -1.07 23.86
C TYR A 187 1.54 -0.63 24.78
N ALA A 188 1.72 0.67 25.00
CA ALA A 188 2.75 1.20 25.88
C ALA A 188 2.60 0.77 27.34
N LYS A 189 1.36 0.54 27.79
CA LYS A 189 1.05 0.07 29.16
C LYS A 189 1.31 -1.43 29.35
N THR A 190 1.41 -2.22 28.29
CA THR A 190 1.60 -3.67 28.37
C THR A 190 3.07 -3.96 28.73
N PRO A 191 3.37 -4.61 29.87
CA PRO A 191 4.74 -4.78 30.35
C PRO A 191 5.58 -5.70 29.46
N ASP A 192 4.96 -6.67 28.79
CA ASP A 192 5.57 -7.66 27.91
C ASP A 192 5.27 -7.32 26.43
N ALA A 193 5.31 -6.04 26.08
CA ALA A 193 5.05 -5.61 24.72
C ALA A 193 6.11 -6.22 23.77
N GLU A 194 5.68 -7.16 22.95
CA GLU A 194 6.51 -7.68 21.87
C GLU A 194 6.88 -6.54 20.91
N HIS A 195 8.10 -6.56 20.42
CA HIS A 195 8.56 -5.53 19.49
C HIS A 195 7.89 -5.66 18.12
N PHE A 196 7.82 -4.56 17.35
CA PHE A 196 7.30 -4.58 15.99
C PHE A 196 8.21 -5.30 14.99
N ASP A 197 9.43 -5.62 15.39
CA ASP A 197 10.50 -6.10 14.52
C ASP A 197 10.12 -7.39 13.78
N ASP A 198 9.28 -8.25 14.40
CA ASP A 198 8.79 -9.47 13.75
C ASP A 198 7.82 -9.21 12.58
N LEU A 199 7.34 -7.97 12.44
CA LEU A 199 6.43 -7.55 11.38
C LEU A 199 7.15 -6.81 10.23
N THR A 200 8.44 -6.53 10.38
CA THR A 200 9.25 -6.11 9.25
C THR A 200 9.46 -7.34 8.36
N PRO A 201 9.21 -7.24 7.04
CA PRO A 201 9.56 -8.33 6.16
C PRO A 201 11.05 -8.59 6.37
N VAL A 202 11.36 -9.74 6.95
CA VAL A 202 12.70 -10.28 6.92
C VAL A 202 13.05 -10.27 5.44
N GLN A 203 14.02 -9.48 5.03
CA GLN A 203 14.63 -9.66 3.73
C GLN A 203 15.02 -11.14 3.74
N GLN A 204 14.24 -11.96 3.04
CA GLN A 204 14.56 -13.36 2.88
C GLN A 204 15.95 -13.34 2.26
N GLU A 205 16.96 -13.52 3.08
CA GLU A 205 18.23 -14.02 2.60
C GLU A 205 17.84 -15.29 1.88
N VAL A 206 17.79 -15.20 0.55
CA VAL A 206 17.61 -16.35 -0.31
C VAL A 206 18.67 -17.33 0.16
N THR A 207 18.25 -18.30 0.94
CA THR A 207 19.07 -19.44 1.32
C THR A 207 19.31 -20.20 0.02
N GLU A 208 20.22 -19.68 -0.78
CA GLU A 208 20.77 -20.41 -1.91
C GLU A 208 21.54 -21.60 -1.35
N GLY A 209 21.11 -22.76 -1.83
CA GLY A 209 21.66 -24.04 -1.45
C GLY A 209 23.19 -24.06 -1.45
N GLU A 210 23.71 -24.78 -0.50
CA GLU A 210 25.11 -25.08 -0.28
C GLU A 210 25.86 -25.33 -1.61
N GLY A 211 26.82 -24.50 -1.93
CA GLY A 211 27.78 -24.85 -2.96
C GLY A 211 28.51 -23.74 -3.72
N GLN A 212 28.17 -22.50 -3.61
CA GLN A 212 28.96 -21.44 -4.25
C GLN A 212 29.24 -20.28 -3.27
N LYS A 213 30.51 -20.10 -2.92
CA LYS A 213 31.00 -18.90 -2.23
C LYS A 213 30.69 -17.69 -3.09
N LYS A 214 29.51 -17.09 -2.93
CA LYS A 214 29.20 -15.82 -3.56
C LYS A 214 30.09 -14.74 -2.93
N LYS A 215 30.88 -14.10 -3.77
CA LYS A 215 31.52 -12.83 -3.46
C LYS A 215 30.42 -11.88 -3.00
N LYS A 216 30.47 -11.40 -1.75
CA LYS A 216 29.62 -10.30 -1.29
C LYS A 216 29.73 -9.21 -2.35
N LYS A 217 28.60 -8.87 -3.00
CA LYS A 217 28.54 -7.70 -3.86
C LYS A 217 28.86 -6.52 -2.95
N GLU A 218 30.00 -5.92 -3.10
CA GLU A 218 30.34 -4.68 -2.42
C GLU A 218 29.32 -3.65 -2.91
N GLU A 219 28.46 -3.19 -2.02
CA GLU A 219 27.58 -2.06 -2.30
C GLU A 219 28.45 -0.83 -2.53
N ILE A 220 28.56 -0.43 -3.77
CA ILE A 220 29.28 0.78 -4.13
C ILE A 220 28.41 1.97 -3.70
N LYS A 221 28.69 2.54 -2.54
CA LYS A 221 28.04 3.77 -2.06
C LYS A 221 28.53 4.93 -2.89
N VAL A 222 27.74 5.36 -3.87
CA VAL A 222 28.03 6.54 -4.68
C VAL A 222 27.49 7.77 -3.96
N ARG A 223 28.40 8.68 -3.56
CA ARG A 223 28.00 9.98 -3.01
C ARG A 223 27.52 10.90 -4.13
N VAL A 224 26.21 11.10 -4.25
CA VAL A 224 25.64 12.03 -5.22
C VAL A 224 25.77 13.46 -4.66
N LYS A 225 26.55 14.30 -5.36
CA LYS A 225 26.66 15.73 -5.01
C LYS A 225 25.34 16.43 -5.34
N PHE A 226 24.95 17.39 -4.50
CA PHE A 226 23.75 18.26 -4.68
C PHE A 226 22.40 17.63 -4.32
N LEU A 227 22.29 16.36 -3.96
CA LEU A 227 21.13 15.83 -3.28
C LEU A 227 21.24 16.16 -1.79
N ARG A 228 20.72 17.31 -1.40
CA ARG A 228 20.45 17.65 0.00
C ARG A 228 18.96 17.41 0.21
N ASN A 229 18.63 16.42 1.01
CA ASN A 229 17.29 16.30 1.55
C ASN A 229 17.20 17.28 2.74
N GLU A 230 16.52 18.40 2.54
CA GLU A 230 16.26 19.37 3.61
C GLU A 230 15.21 18.84 4.59
N PHE A 231 14.38 17.93 4.11
CA PHE A 231 13.32 17.27 4.86
C PHE A 231 13.81 15.89 5.25
N PHE A 232 14.40 15.79 6.42
CA PHE A 232 14.77 14.51 7.00
C PHE A 232 13.54 13.87 7.62
N ASP A 233 13.02 12.84 6.96
CA ASP A 233 11.90 12.06 7.49
C ASP A 233 12.42 10.89 8.34
N ASP A 234 12.60 11.17 9.61
CA ASP A 234 13.05 10.18 10.58
C ASP A 234 12.13 8.96 10.67
N HIS A 235 10.85 9.10 10.32
CA HIS A 235 9.89 7.99 10.40
C HIS A 235 10.21 6.82 9.47
N PHE A 236 10.65 7.12 8.24
CA PHE A 236 10.98 6.08 7.27
C PHE A 236 12.26 5.33 7.61
N ASP A 237 13.16 6.01 8.28
CA ASP A 237 14.46 5.46 8.66
C ASP A 237 14.44 4.74 10.01
N LEU A 238 13.38 4.94 10.81
CA LEU A 238 13.24 4.31 12.11
C LEU A 238 12.81 2.85 11.98
N THR A 239 13.65 1.96 12.45
CA THR A 239 13.37 0.52 12.56
C THR A 239 12.98 0.10 13.97
N ASP A 240 13.42 0.84 14.98
CA ASP A 240 13.13 0.57 16.38
C ASP A 240 11.66 0.89 16.71
N SER A 241 10.96 -0.08 17.28
CA SER A 241 9.55 0.02 17.64
C SER A 241 9.27 1.10 18.71
N GLN A 242 10.19 1.29 19.66
CA GLN A 242 10.02 2.29 20.70
C GLN A 242 10.15 3.71 20.15
N LEU A 243 11.12 3.94 19.27
CA LEU A 243 11.31 5.22 18.61
C LEU A 243 10.12 5.56 17.69
N LEU A 244 9.61 4.57 16.95
CA LEU A 244 8.41 4.73 16.12
C LEU A 244 7.19 5.11 16.95
N LEU A 245 6.97 4.38 18.06
CA LEU A 245 5.87 4.66 18.97
C LEU A 245 6.03 6.04 19.62
N GLY A 246 7.25 6.40 20.02
CA GLY A 246 7.55 7.70 20.58
C GLY A 246 7.22 8.85 19.62
N LYS A 247 7.64 8.74 18.36
CA LYS A 247 7.30 9.74 17.35
C LYS A 247 5.80 9.80 17.09
N THR A 248 5.11 8.66 17.06
CA THR A 248 3.65 8.60 16.92
C THR A 248 2.94 9.33 18.06
N PHE A 249 3.41 9.16 19.30
CA PHE A 249 2.87 9.92 20.45
C PHE A 249 3.11 11.43 20.32
N VAL A 250 4.24 11.86 19.79
CA VAL A 250 4.51 13.28 19.53
C VAL A 250 3.50 13.86 18.55
N GLU A 251 3.27 13.18 17.42
CA GLU A 251 2.31 13.61 16.40
C GLU A 251 0.87 13.61 16.94
N LEU A 252 0.47 12.57 17.66
CA LEU A 252 -0.83 12.52 18.33
C LEU A 252 -0.96 13.65 19.36
N GLY A 253 0.07 13.90 20.18
CA GLY A 253 0.08 14.99 21.15
C GLY A 253 -0.16 16.34 20.50
N ARG A 254 0.54 16.63 19.41
CA ARG A 254 0.37 17.85 18.61
C ARG A 254 -1.04 17.96 18.01
N SER A 255 -1.59 16.87 17.49
CA SER A 255 -2.94 16.84 16.90
C SER A 255 -4.03 17.10 17.95
N TYR A 256 -3.80 16.80 19.24
CA TYR A 256 -4.66 17.15 20.36
C TYR A 256 -4.43 18.55 20.93
N GLY A 257 -3.75 19.43 20.19
CA GLY A 257 -3.46 20.79 20.58
C GLY A 257 -2.24 20.94 21.51
N GLY A 258 -1.37 19.93 21.55
CA GLY A 258 -0.13 19.94 22.31
C GLY A 258 -0.33 20.34 23.76
N ALA A 259 0.42 21.31 24.20
CA ALA A 259 0.39 21.81 25.57
C ALA A 259 -0.93 22.50 26.02
N SER A 260 -1.89 22.71 25.13
CA SER A 260 -3.18 23.31 25.47
C SER A 260 -4.16 22.31 26.10
N SER A 261 -3.93 21.02 25.87
CA SER A 261 -4.76 19.92 26.40
C SER A 261 -3.91 19.04 27.33
N PRO A 262 -4.46 18.57 28.47
CA PRO A 262 -3.73 17.63 29.34
C PRO A 262 -3.35 16.32 28.63
N ILE A 263 -4.21 15.84 27.71
CA ILE A 263 -3.96 14.67 26.89
C ILE A 263 -2.80 14.95 25.91
N GLY A 264 -2.89 16.07 25.18
CA GLY A 264 -1.87 16.48 24.23
C GLY A 264 -0.50 16.66 24.88
N ALA A 265 -0.46 17.42 26.01
CA ALA A 265 0.78 17.63 26.76
C ALA A 265 1.41 16.33 27.25
N SER A 266 0.60 15.42 27.77
CA SER A 266 1.07 14.14 28.30
C SER A 266 1.62 13.23 27.18
N CYS A 267 0.92 13.18 26.04
CA CYS A 267 1.36 12.39 24.88
C CYS A 267 2.63 12.96 24.26
N GLU A 268 2.72 14.27 24.09
CA GLU A 268 3.88 14.91 23.47
C GLU A 268 5.14 14.73 24.33
N LEU A 269 5.03 14.93 25.66
CA LEU A 269 6.15 14.73 26.56
C LEU A 269 6.60 13.26 26.64
N LEU A 270 5.64 12.33 26.77
CA LEU A 270 5.91 10.90 26.77
C LEU A 270 6.55 10.47 25.43
N GLY A 271 6.02 10.97 24.33
CA GLY A 271 6.53 10.71 22.99
C GLY A 271 7.96 11.19 22.79
N LEU A 272 8.29 12.42 23.23
CA LEU A 272 9.66 12.96 23.13
C LEU A 272 10.65 12.14 23.97
N ALA A 273 10.25 11.65 25.13
CA ALA A 273 11.07 10.78 25.94
C ALA A 273 11.34 9.42 25.27
N MET A 274 10.29 8.76 24.76
CA MET A 274 10.40 7.49 24.03
C MET A 274 11.21 7.64 22.72
N TYR A 275 11.09 8.79 22.09
CA TYR A 275 11.84 9.13 20.84
C TYR A 275 13.29 9.54 21.11
N LYS A 276 13.71 9.61 22.39
CA LYS A 276 15.07 10.00 22.83
C LYS A 276 15.49 11.41 22.42
N LYS A 277 14.52 12.31 22.18
CA LYS A 277 14.77 13.73 21.89
C LYS A 277 14.75 14.55 23.18
N TYR A 278 15.67 14.25 24.10
CA TYR A 278 15.72 14.85 25.44
C TYR A 278 15.86 16.36 25.43
N ASP A 279 16.64 16.93 24.51
CA ASP A 279 16.79 18.39 24.37
C ASP A 279 15.44 19.07 24.10
N GLN A 280 14.63 18.46 23.20
CA GLN A 280 13.30 18.98 22.86
C GLN A 280 12.33 18.80 24.03
N ALA A 281 12.43 17.68 24.76
CA ALA A 281 11.62 17.43 25.94
C ALA A 281 11.91 18.46 27.06
N ILE A 282 13.18 18.78 27.30
CA ILE A 282 13.59 19.82 28.27
C ILE A 282 13.06 21.20 27.85
N ALA A 283 13.17 21.55 26.58
CA ALA A 283 12.66 22.82 26.06
C ALA A 283 11.13 22.87 26.23
N TYR A 284 10.44 21.77 25.88
CA TYR A 284 8.99 21.64 26.01
C TYR A 284 8.49 21.87 27.44
N VAL A 285 9.14 21.26 28.45
CA VAL A 285 8.78 21.45 29.86
C VAL A 285 9.00 22.90 30.31
N LYS A 286 10.08 23.55 29.87
CA LYS A 286 10.38 24.96 30.20
C LYS A 286 9.35 25.92 29.59
N GLU A 287 8.98 25.73 28.34
CA GLU A 287 8.02 26.56 27.61
C GLU A 287 6.58 26.42 28.13
N ASN A 288 6.25 25.22 28.63
CA ASN A 288 4.91 24.88 29.04
C ASN A 288 4.73 24.82 30.58
N ALA A 289 5.61 25.45 31.33
CA ALA A 289 5.50 25.56 32.78
C ALA A 289 4.12 26.11 33.22
N GLY A 290 3.48 25.44 34.18
CA GLY A 290 2.15 25.79 34.69
C GLY A 290 0.97 25.20 33.92
N LYS A 291 1.19 24.47 32.82
CA LYS A 291 0.16 23.75 32.08
C LYS A 291 -0.15 22.38 32.72
N GLY A 292 -1.28 21.76 32.32
CA GLY A 292 -1.74 20.50 32.88
C GLY A 292 -0.99 19.29 32.28
N LEU A 293 -0.51 18.41 33.14
CA LEU A 293 0.09 17.11 32.79
C LEU A 293 -0.64 16.01 33.57
N ASN A 294 -0.76 14.82 33.01
CA ASN A 294 -1.38 13.68 33.71
C ASN A 294 -0.33 12.95 34.56
N GLU A 295 -0.70 12.61 35.81
CA GLU A 295 0.19 11.92 36.76
C GLU A 295 0.56 10.52 36.29
N GLU A 296 -0.40 9.75 35.73
CA GLU A 296 -0.18 8.38 35.21
C GLU A 296 0.78 8.41 34.00
N ALA A 297 0.65 9.42 33.13
CA ALA A 297 1.59 9.61 32.01
C ALA A 297 2.99 9.94 32.49
N LEU A 298 3.15 10.71 33.57
CA LEU A 298 4.43 10.99 34.18
C LEU A 298 5.06 9.71 34.78
N GLN A 299 4.27 8.85 35.39
CA GLN A 299 4.75 7.55 35.86
C GLN A 299 5.20 6.65 34.71
N MET A 300 4.44 6.61 33.61
CA MET A 300 4.85 5.87 32.38
C MET A 300 6.17 6.40 31.83
N LEU A 301 6.35 7.72 31.84
CA LEU A 301 7.60 8.37 31.42
C LEU A 301 8.78 7.95 32.30
N ARG A 302 8.62 7.95 33.62
CA ARG A 302 9.65 7.47 34.56
C ARG A 302 10.01 6.00 34.30
N ASN A 303 9.01 5.15 34.12
CA ASN A 303 9.21 3.74 33.80
C ASN A 303 9.95 3.54 32.46
N THR A 304 9.69 4.41 31.47
CA THR A 304 10.40 4.38 30.18
C THR A 304 11.85 4.75 30.37
N LEU A 305 12.15 5.79 31.14
CA LEU A 305 13.51 6.19 31.46
C LEU A 305 14.27 5.10 32.22
N GLU A 306 13.65 4.43 33.19
CA GLU A 306 14.31 3.36 33.96
C GLU A 306 14.75 2.17 33.09
N LYS A 307 14.00 1.88 32.01
CA LYS A 307 14.27 0.78 31.06
C LYS A 307 15.37 1.10 30.04
N GLU A 308 15.81 2.38 29.95
CA GLU A 308 16.85 2.77 29.01
C GLU A 308 18.23 2.22 29.40
N ASP A 309 18.93 1.65 28.42
CA ASP A 309 20.26 1.05 28.61
C ASP A 309 21.38 2.11 28.68
N ASN A 310 21.22 3.23 27.97
CA ASN A 310 22.24 4.30 27.86
C ASN A 310 22.07 5.40 28.93
N LYS A 311 22.26 5.02 30.21
CA LYS A 311 22.14 5.98 31.34
C LYS A 311 23.31 6.97 31.48
N GLU A 312 24.36 6.81 30.69
CA GLU A 312 25.56 7.66 30.73
C GLU A 312 25.47 8.91 29.81
N ASP A 313 24.42 9.02 29.01
CA ASP A 313 24.23 10.19 28.12
C ASP A 313 23.97 11.45 28.98
N GLU A 314 24.77 12.50 28.81
CA GLU A 314 24.62 13.79 29.53
C GLU A 314 23.21 14.36 29.36
N LYS A 315 22.62 14.19 28.20
CA LYS A 315 21.25 14.67 27.88
C LYS A 315 20.18 13.88 28.62
N TYR A 316 20.37 12.57 28.77
CA TYR A 316 19.50 11.71 29.55
C TYR A 316 19.50 12.12 31.02
N VAL A 317 20.69 12.36 31.61
CA VAL A 317 20.84 12.78 33.02
C VAL A 317 20.18 14.16 33.23
N ALA A 318 20.45 15.12 32.33
CA ALA A 318 19.82 16.43 32.39
C ALA A 318 18.30 16.39 32.30
N PHE A 319 17.76 15.47 31.46
CA PHE A 319 16.31 15.28 31.37
C PHE A 319 15.74 14.63 32.61
N GLY A 320 16.42 13.66 33.20
CA GLY A 320 16.03 13.03 34.47
C GLY A 320 15.86 14.07 35.61
N GLU A 321 16.83 15.01 35.75
CA GLU A 321 16.71 16.09 36.71
C GLU A 321 15.50 17.02 36.46
N VAL A 322 15.15 17.21 35.20
CA VAL A 322 13.99 18.03 34.86
C VAL A 322 12.70 17.26 35.17
N VAL A 323 12.66 15.95 34.91
CA VAL A 323 11.50 15.08 35.22
C VAL A 323 11.21 15.08 36.72
N ASP A 324 12.24 15.05 37.58
CA ASP A 324 12.07 15.14 39.03
C ASP A 324 11.48 16.47 39.50
N LYS A 325 11.71 17.54 38.73
CA LYS A 325 11.19 18.88 39.02
C LYS A 325 9.83 19.17 38.34
N ILE A 326 9.32 18.28 37.48
CA ILE A 326 8.06 18.48 36.77
C ILE A 326 6.89 18.68 37.73
N GLU A 327 6.83 17.95 38.84
CA GLU A 327 5.78 18.08 39.85
C GLU A 327 5.69 19.51 40.44
N ALA A 328 6.81 20.19 40.51
CA ALA A 328 6.86 21.58 40.98
C ALA A 328 6.56 22.61 39.87
N SER A 329 6.78 22.25 38.61
CA SER A 329 6.69 23.17 37.47
C SER A 329 5.37 23.07 36.68
N MET A 330 4.69 21.92 36.70
CA MET A 330 3.45 21.69 35.96
C MET A 330 2.29 21.31 36.90
N LYS A 331 1.06 21.56 36.47
CA LYS A 331 -0.13 21.17 37.22
C LYS A 331 -0.49 19.73 36.91
N LEU A 332 -0.36 18.84 37.91
CA LEU A 332 -0.72 17.44 37.75
C LEU A 332 -2.23 17.21 37.82
N ASN A 333 -2.78 16.56 36.79
CA ASN A 333 -4.13 16.02 36.82
C ASN A 333 -4.08 14.60 37.37
N LYS A 334 -4.85 14.36 38.44
CA LYS A 334 -4.91 13.07 39.13
C LYS A 334 -5.94 12.09 38.58
N GLU A 335 -6.69 12.50 37.54
CA GLU A 335 -7.59 11.58 36.87
C GLU A 335 -6.79 10.50 36.12
N SER A 336 -7.33 9.27 36.10
CA SER A 336 -6.67 8.19 35.34
C SER A 336 -6.56 8.58 33.87
N PHE A 337 -5.35 8.44 33.32
CA PHE A 337 -5.08 8.77 31.93
C PHE A 337 -5.87 7.88 30.96
N GLU A 338 -6.03 6.60 31.35
CA GLU A 338 -6.89 5.66 30.63
C GLU A 338 -8.33 6.16 30.53
N LYS A 339 -8.87 6.69 31.65
CA LYS A 339 -10.24 7.23 31.66
C LYS A 339 -10.37 8.45 30.78
N LEU A 340 -9.42 9.38 30.82
CA LEU A 340 -9.42 10.57 29.98
C LEU A 340 -9.42 10.19 28.48
N ILE A 341 -8.59 9.22 28.09
CA ILE A 341 -8.53 8.72 26.71
C ILE A 341 -9.86 8.05 26.34
N LEU A 342 -10.41 7.18 27.18
CA LEU A 342 -11.69 6.52 26.93
C LEU A 342 -12.85 7.49 26.79
N ASP A 343 -12.92 8.51 27.62
CA ASP A 343 -13.95 9.54 27.56
C ASP A 343 -13.82 10.35 26.25
N GLU A 344 -12.59 10.66 25.82
CA GLU A 344 -12.35 11.34 24.55
C GLU A 344 -12.73 10.45 23.35
N VAL A 345 -12.40 9.13 23.36
CA VAL A 345 -12.83 8.20 22.31
C VAL A 345 -14.36 8.14 22.24
N ASN A 346 -15.04 7.91 23.37
CA ASN A 346 -16.49 7.80 23.40
C ASN A 346 -17.18 9.09 22.93
N LYS A 347 -16.68 10.25 23.34
CA LYS A 347 -17.17 11.56 22.91
C LYS A 347 -17.02 11.75 21.41
N THR A 348 -15.85 11.42 20.89
CA THR A 348 -15.53 11.59 19.47
C THR A 348 -16.36 10.66 18.59
N VAL A 349 -16.46 9.39 18.96
CA VAL A 349 -17.28 8.40 18.26
C VAL A 349 -18.73 8.83 18.25
N SER A 350 -19.32 9.18 19.41
CA SER A 350 -20.72 9.57 19.48
C SER A 350 -21.07 10.81 18.65
N SER A 351 -20.10 11.72 18.44
CA SER A 351 -20.31 12.94 17.66
C SER A 351 -20.14 12.77 16.15
N HIS A 352 -19.25 11.88 15.70
CA HIS A 352 -18.85 11.82 14.29
C HIS A 352 -19.27 10.53 13.57
N GLU A 353 -19.61 9.46 14.29
CA GLU A 353 -19.91 8.16 13.72
C GLU A 353 -21.00 8.18 12.67
N LYS A 354 -22.13 8.81 12.97
CA LYS A 354 -23.29 8.87 12.05
C LYS A 354 -22.95 9.54 10.72
N GLN A 355 -22.23 10.65 10.80
CA GLN A 355 -21.79 11.38 9.60
C GLN A 355 -20.86 10.54 8.73
N GLN A 356 -19.95 9.78 9.35
CA GLN A 356 -19.03 8.91 8.62
C GLN A 356 -19.75 7.72 7.97
N ILE A 357 -20.74 7.11 8.66
CA ILE A 357 -21.58 6.05 8.10
C ILE A 357 -22.31 6.53 6.84
N GLU A 358 -22.97 7.71 6.92
CA GLU A 358 -23.71 8.28 5.78
C GLU A 358 -22.75 8.64 4.62
N GLY A 359 -21.59 9.20 4.95
CA GLY A 359 -20.54 9.52 3.97
C GLY A 359 -20.04 8.28 3.25
N GLN A 360 -19.76 7.22 3.99
CA GLN A 360 -19.23 5.97 3.45
C GLN A 360 -20.24 5.23 2.57
N ALA A 361 -21.52 5.23 2.97
CA ALA A 361 -22.57 4.64 2.14
C ALA A 361 -22.71 5.33 0.77
N LYS A 362 -22.55 6.66 0.73
CA LYS A 362 -22.50 7.42 -0.53
C LYS A 362 -21.25 7.08 -1.34
N LEU A 363 -20.09 7.01 -0.67
CA LEU A 363 -18.82 6.71 -1.31
C LEU A 363 -18.83 5.33 -1.99
N TYR A 364 -19.48 4.33 -1.40
CA TYR A 364 -19.66 3.02 -2.05
C TYR A 364 -20.46 3.10 -3.35
N SER A 365 -21.51 3.94 -3.38
CA SER A 365 -22.27 4.21 -4.60
C SER A 365 -21.43 4.93 -5.65
N ASP A 366 -20.63 5.92 -5.22
CA ASP A 366 -19.76 6.68 -6.11
C ASP A 366 -18.67 5.80 -6.70
N TRP A 367 -18.08 4.90 -5.93
CA TRP A 367 -17.10 3.92 -6.44
C TRP A 367 -17.69 2.99 -7.51
N CYS A 368 -18.96 2.60 -7.38
CA CYS A 368 -19.61 1.82 -8.43
C CYS A 368 -19.72 2.63 -9.74
N ASN A 369 -20.05 3.91 -9.65
CA ASN A 369 -20.12 4.81 -10.79
C ASN A 369 -18.74 5.05 -11.42
N VAL A 370 -17.73 5.31 -10.59
CA VAL A 370 -16.33 5.48 -11.04
C VAL A 370 -15.82 4.23 -11.73
N ARG A 371 -16.11 3.05 -11.18
CA ARG A 371 -15.75 1.76 -11.79
C ARG A 371 -16.36 1.61 -13.16
N GLN A 372 -17.65 1.93 -13.31
CA GLN A 372 -18.32 1.90 -14.62
C GLN A 372 -17.67 2.85 -15.61
N GLN A 373 -17.42 4.10 -15.22
CA GLN A 373 -16.77 5.10 -16.08
C GLN A 373 -15.37 4.65 -16.52
N ARG A 374 -14.56 4.16 -15.59
CA ARG A 374 -13.22 3.67 -15.91
C ARG A 374 -13.23 2.46 -16.83
N LEU A 375 -14.19 1.57 -16.66
CA LEU A 375 -14.37 0.42 -17.55
C LEU A 375 -14.75 0.87 -18.96
N ASP A 376 -15.66 1.84 -19.09
CA ASP A 376 -16.06 2.41 -20.38
C ASP A 376 -14.90 3.15 -21.07
N GLU A 377 -14.09 3.89 -20.31
CA GLU A 377 -12.88 4.56 -20.81
C GLU A 377 -11.86 3.53 -21.34
N GLU A 378 -11.60 2.46 -20.60
CA GLU A 378 -10.68 1.40 -21.00
C GLU A 378 -11.19 0.64 -22.23
N PHE A 379 -12.48 0.35 -22.29
CA PHE A 379 -13.10 -0.26 -23.47
C PHE A 379 -12.94 0.63 -24.71
N ASN A 380 -13.23 1.93 -24.58
CA ASN A 380 -13.03 2.89 -25.66
C ASN A 380 -11.56 2.99 -26.08
N ARG A 381 -10.63 2.93 -25.12
CA ARG A 381 -9.18 2.92 -25.40
C ARG A 381 -8.78 1.68 -26.21
N MET A 382 -9.26 0.51 -25.80
CA MET A 382 -9.00 -0.75 -26.52
C MET A 382 -9.60 -0.74 -27.93
N GLN A 383 -10.84 -0.27 -28.08
CA GLN A 383 -11.46 -0.14 -29.41
C GLN A 383 -10.68 0.84 -30.30
N ARG A 384 -10.24 1.97 -29.76
CA ARG A 384 -9.44 2.94 -30.50
C ARG A 384 -8.11 2.32 -30.94
N ALA A 385 -7.42 1.61 -30.05
CA ALA A 385 -6.17 0.94 -30.38
C ALA A 385 -6.36 -0.13 -31.48
N LYS A 386 -7.47 -0.88 -31.44
CA LYS A 386 -7.81 -1.86 -32.46
C LYS A 386 -8.04 -1.20 -33.82
N ARG A 387 -8.83 -0.11 -33.84
CA ARG A 387 -9.08 0.67 -35.09
C ARG A 387 -7.80 1.25 -35.67
N LEU A 388 -6.89 1.77 -34.83
CA LEU A 388 -5.60 2.28 -35.29
C LEU A 388 -4.78 1.18 -35.97
N LYS A 389 -4.70 -0.01 -35.40
CA LYS A 389 -4.01 -1.15 -36.01
C LYS A 389 -4.65 -1.58 -37.35
N GLU A 390 -5.99 -1.59 -37.42
CA GLU A 390 -6.71 -1.88 -38.65
C GLU A 390 -6.43 -0.84 -39.73
N LEU A 391 -6.39 0.46 -39.38
CA LEU A 391 -6.05 1.55 -40.31
C LEU A 391 -4.59 1.50 -40.76
N GLU A 392 -3.65 1.21 -39.85
CA GLU A 392 -2.24 1.01 -40.20
C GLU A 392 -2.06 -0.15 -41.18
N GLN A 393 -2.75 -1.27 -40.94
CA GLN A 393 -2.70 -2.41 -41.83
C GLN A 393 -3.28 -2.06 -43.21
N LEU A 394 -4.42 -1.37 -43.26
CA LEU A 394 -5.05 -0.93 -44.48
C LEU A 394 -4.14 0.04 -45.25
N ALA A 395 -3.49 0.98 -44.55
CA ALA A 395 -2.55 1.92 -45.16
C ALA A 395 -1.36 1.18 -45.80
N LEU A 396 -0.80 0.19 -45.09
CA LEU A 396 0.29 -0.64 -45.65
C LEU A 396 -0.14 -1.45 -46.87
N ASP A 397 -1.37 -1.97 -46.88
CA ASP A 397 -1.88 -2.73 -48.00
C ASP A 397 -2.17 -1.82 -49.23
N MET A 398 -2.72 -0.61 -48.98
CA MET A 398 -2.88 0.40 -50.03
C MET A 398 -1.54 0.86 -50.61
N GLU A 399 -0.52 1.07 -49.77
CA GLU A 399 0.83 1.45 -50.24
C GLU A 399 1.43 0.35 -51.11
N LYS A 400 1.26 -0.93 -50.74
CA LYS A 400 1.71 -2.06 -51.57
C LYS A 400 0.98 -2.12 -52.93
N GLU A 401 -0.30 -1.84 -52.94
CA GLU A 401 -1.07 -1.78 -54.18
C GLU A 401 -0.66 -0.61 -55.04
N GLU A 402 -0.44 0.59 -54.47
CA GLU A 402 0.06 1.77 -55.14
C GLU A 402 1.44 1.49 -55.79
N GLN A 403 2.36 0.85 -55.05
CA GLN A 403 3.67 0.46 -55.58
C GLN A 403 3.56 -0.48 -56.78
N LYS A 404 2.62 -1.46 -56.75
CA LYS A 404 2.38 -2.38 -57.86
C LYS A 404 1.83 -1.63 -59.09
N LEU A 405 0.82 -0.77 -58.89
CA LEU A 405 0.23 0.02 -59.97
C LEU A 405 1.27 0.96 -60.61
N TRP A 406 2.08 1.62 -59.79
CA TRP A 406 3.17 2.47 -60.29
C TRP A 406 4.21 1.66 -61.10
N PHE A 407 4.53 0.44 -60.68
CA PHE A 407 5.45 -0.43 -61.43
C PHE A 407 4.87 -0.76 -62.81
N PHE A 408 3.62 -1.20 -62.88
CA PHE A 408 2.98 -1.53 -64.16
C PHE A 408 2.82 -0.34 -65.10
N GLU A 409 2.54 0.85 -64.59
CA GLU A 409 2.48 2.08 -65.38
C GLU A 409 3.84 2.50 -65.97
N ASN A 410 4.93 2.16 -65.30
CA ASN A 410 6.26 2.59 -65.69
C ASN A 410 7.16 1.42 -66.11
N GLU A 411 6.62 0.23 -66.32
CA GLU A 411 7.36 -0.98 -66.69
C GLU A 411 8.27 -0.76 -67.90
N ASP A 412 7.72 -0.23 -69.05
CA ASP A 412 8.50 0.04 -70.26
C ASP A 412 9.65 1.02 -70.03
N LYS A 413 9.46 2.03 -69.20
CA LYS A 413 10.49 3.01 -68.85
C LYS A 413 11.61 2.42 -67.99
N ILE A 414 11.23 1.54 -67.10
CA ILE A 414 12.17 0.85 -66.21
C ILE A 414 13.01 -0.12 -67.04
N ASP A 415 12.40 -0.88 -67.93
CA ASP A 415 13.10 -1.81 -68.79
C ASP A 415 14.08 -1.07 -69.74
N LEU A 416 13.67 0.03 -70.32
CA LEU A 416 14.55 0.88 -71.11
C LEU A 416 15.73 1.43 -70.29
N GLN A 417 15.51 1.79 -69.04
CA GLN A 417 16.59 2.22 -68.15
C GLN A 417 17.53 1.09 -67.79
N ILE A 418 17.01 -0.12 -67.57
CA ILE A 418 17.82 -1.30 -67.30
C ILE A 418 18.69 -1.63 -68.53
N ASP A 419 18.09 -1.62 -69.68
CA ASP A 419 18.81 -1.87 -70.95
C ASP A 419 19.86 -0.80 -71.24
N SER A 420 19.55 0.47 -71.00
CA SER A 420 20.52 1.55 -71.16
C SER A 420 21.71 1.49 -70.23
N LYS A 421 21.51 0.88 -69.07
CA LYS A 421 22.55 0.66 -68.03
C LYS A 421 23.32 -0.65 -68.22
N GLN A 422 22.95 -1.53 -69.13
CA GLN A 422 23.71 -2.71 -69.48
C GLN A 422 25.04 -2.34 -70.05
N VAL A 423 26.11 -2.43 -69.30
CA VAL A 423 27.46 -2.19 -69.79
C VAL A 423 28.01 -3.52 -70.28
N TYR A 424 28.09 -3.61 -71.65
CA TYR A 424 28.75 -4.73 -72.26
C TYR A 424 30.26 -4.58 -72.15
N TYR A 425 30.85 -5.28 -71.14
CA TYR A 425 32.30 -5.40 -71.08
C TYR A 425 32.76 -6.42 -72.07
N PRO A 426 33.76 -6.12 -72.91
CA PRO A 426 34.31 -7.09 -73.82
C PRO A 426 34.86 -8.29 -73.06
N LYS A 427 34.58 -9.50 -73.54
CA LYS A 427 34.90 -10.77 -72.90
C LYS A 427 36.38 -10.97 -72.54
N ARG A 428 37.26 -10.11 -72.99
CA ARG A 428 38.69 -10.09 -72.67
C ARG A 428 39.19 -8.67 -72.49
N TRP A 429 39.24 -8.20 -71.23
CA TRP A 429 40.16 -7.15 -70.86
C TRP A 429 41.32 -7.81 -70.10
N PHE A 430 42.55 -7.72 -70.52
CA PHE A 430 43.73 -8.25 -69.84
C PHE A 430 43.90 -9.78 -69.72
N GLY A 431 43.55 -10.54 -70.71
CA GLY A 431 44.07 -11.95 -70.85
C GLY A 431 43.70 -12.94 -69.79
N LYS A 432 42.99 -12.60 -68.74
CA LYS A 432 42.53 -13.50 -67.69
C LYS A 432 41.13 -13.99 -67.96
N LYS A 433 40.93 -15.34 -68.09
CA LYS A 433 39.60 -15.94 -68.17
C LYS A 433 38.85 -15.58 -66.88
N LYS A 434 37.73 -14.87 -66.98
CA LYS A 434 36.83 -14.75 -65.84
C LYS A 434 36.34 -16.13 -65.44
N LYS A 435 36.55 -16.51 -64.18
CA LYS A 435 35.88 -17.70 -63.60
C LYS A 435 34.38 -17.56 -63.79
N PRO A 436 33.68 -18.61 -64.26
CA PRO A 436 32.24 -18.58 -64.32
C PRO A 436 31.75 -18.26 -62.88
N ARG A 437 30.88 -17.28 -62.76
CA ARG A 437 30.17 -17.06 -61.48
C ARG A 437 29.40 -18.32 -61.21
N THR A 438 29.72 -19.00 -60.11
CA THR A 438 28.83 -20.01 -59.52
C THR A 438 27.56 -19.28 -59.20
N VAL A 439 26.48 -19.68 -59.85
CA VAL A 439 25.15 -19.19 -59.48
C VAL A 439 24.88 -19.81 -58.10
N ASP A 440 24.88 -18.97 -57.09
CA ASP A 440 24.46 -19.41 -55.75
C ASP A 440 23.00 -19.79 -55.87
N VAL A 441 22.69 -21.08 -55.72
CA VAL A 441 21.31 -21.60 -55.81
C VAL A 441 20.43 -21.01 -54.72
N ASP A 442 21.05 -20.52 -53.62
CA ASP A 442 20.37 -19.88 -52.49
C ASP A 442 20.39 -18.34 -52.55
N TYR A 443 20.70 -17.74 -53.70
CA TYR A 443 20.69 -16.30 -53.84
C TYR A 443 19.25 -15.80 -53.75
N VAL A 444 18.90 -15.20 -52.63
CA VAL A 444 17.69 -14.38 -52.47
C VAL A 444 18.03 -12.96 -52.87
N PRO A 445 17.41 -12.39 -53.94
CA PRO A 445 17.65 -11.00 -54.30
C PRO A 445 17.29 -10.09 -53.13
N PRO A 446 18.12 -9.07 -52.82
CA PRO A 446 17.79 -8.15 -51.74
C PRO A 446 16.46 -7.49 -52.05
N GLU A 447 15.51 -7.65 -51.12
CA GLU A 447 14.25 -6.91 -51.20
C GLU A 447 14.54 -5.42 -51.30
N VAL A 448 13.82 -4.76 -52.19
CA VAL A 448 13.93 -3.30 -52.37
C VAL A 448 13.66 -2.65 -51.02
N ARG A 449 14.69 -2.13 -50.40
CA ARG A 449 14.54 -1.43 -49.12
C ARG A 449 13.63 -0.24 -49.35
N GLN A 450 12.48 -0.23 -48.71
CA GLN A 450 11.63 0.94 -48.64
C GLN A 450 12.48 2.09 -48.08
N ARG A 451 12.48 3.21 -48.77
CA ARG A 451 13.04 4.45 -48.24
C ARG A 451 12.06 4.99 -47.22
N ASN A 452 12.49 5.03 -45.94
CA ASN A 452 11.80 5.79 -44.90
C ASN A 452 11.75 7.28 -45.29
#